data_a2203708af91191ed52e2c803bcab44f
#
_entry.id   a2203708af91191ed52e2c803bcab44f
#
_cell.length_a   1.000
_cell.length_b   1.000
_cell.length_c   1.000
_cell.angle_alpha   90.00
_cell.angle_beta   90.00
_cell.angle_gamma   90.00
#
_symmetry.space_group_name_H-M   'P 1'
#
loop_
_entity.id
_entity.type
_entity.pdbx_description
1 polymer ?
#
loop_
_entity_poly.entity_id
_entity_poly.type
_entity_poly.pdbx_seq_one_letter_code
_entity_poly.pdbx_strand_id
1 'polypeptide(L)'
;LELQTQKTLDERELNADNLNNFAKANELINNASRPVIVIGLEARSIENAEKTRELIDNTDCPVLTTYKAKGVISDHHPQYAGIFTGGIAESACISKADLIIMIGLDPVEFVLQKWRYQIPIIDISVVEYPVHYVKSDVGLYGPINNNISALLNGISVLSSDWKLPDIKALRDDMHHALQCHAEEGIGAQDVVEVALESAMSKHTLNQEKKLPLITVD
;
A
#
# COMPACT_ATOMS: atom_id res chain seq x y z
N LEU A 1 -15.17 6.36 -40.88
CA LEU A 1 -14.67 6.38 -39.48
C LEU A 1 -13.92 5.07 -39.29
N GLU A 2 -12.64 5.09 -39.60
CA GLU A 2 -11.73 3.99 -39.32
C GLU A 2 -11.48 3.98 -37.82
N LEU A 3 -11.90 2.89 -37.16
CA LEU A 3 -11.45 2.54 -35.83
C LEU A 3 -9.94 2.29 -35.91
N GLN A 4 -9.14 3.24 -35.46
CA GLN A 4 -7.73 2.99 -35.20
C GLN A 4 -7.67 1.88 -34.14
N THR A 5 -7.21 0.73 -34.56
CA THR A 5 -6.90 -0.41 -33.70
C THR A 5 -5.98 0.10 -32.60
N GLN A 6 -6.48 0.09 -31.39
CA GLN A 6 -5.72 0.37 -30.19
C GLN A 6 -4.59 -0.65 -30.13
N LYS A 7 -3.38 -0.19 -30.45
CA LYS A 7 -2.17 -0.99 -30.38
C LYS A 7 -2.04 -1.44 -28.93
N THR A 8 -2.13 -2.73 -28.69
CA THR A 8 -1.96 -3.35 -27.38
C THR A 8 -0.69 -2.81 -26.74
N LEU A 9 -0.81 -2.36 -25.48
CA LEU A 9 0.26 -1.77 -24.66
C LEU A 9 1.36 -2.77 -24.26
N ASP A 10 1.44 -3.93 -24.95
CA ASP A 10 2.21 -5.09 -24.54
C ASP A 10 3.70 -5.09 -24.87
N GLU A 11 4.20 -4.08 -25.58
CA GLU A 11 5.63 -4.01 -25.90
C GLU A 11 6.09 -2.54 -25.91
N ARG A 12 6.03 -1.86 -24.77
CA ARG A 12 6.96 -0.76 -24.59
C ARG A 12 8.29 -1.35 -24.16
N GLU A 13 9.22 -1.39 -25.11
CA GLU A 13 10.64 -1.54 -24.83
C GLU A 13 10.98 -0.81 -23.53
N LEU A 14 11.62 -1.50 -22.59
CA LEU A 14 12.25 -0.87 -21.44
C LEU A 14 13.24 0.14 -22.01
N ASN A 15 12.86 1.42 -22.06
CA ASN A 15 13.73 2.48 -22.51
C ASN A 15 15.00 2.49 -21.65
N ALA A 16 16.12 2.96 -22.19
CA ALA A 16 17.38 3.05 -21.45
C ALA A 16 17.22 3.78 -20.11
N ASP A 17 16.30 4.75 -20.04
CA ASP A 17 15.95 5.46 -18.79
C ASP A 17 15.29 4.54 -17.77
N ASN A 18 14.41 3.63 -18.19
CA ASN A 18 13.82 2.64 -17.29
C ASN A 18 14.87 1.67 -16.75
N LEU A 19 15.81 1.20 -17.59
CA LEU A 19 16.89 0.32 -17.11
C LEU A 19 17.75 0.99 -16.05
N ASN A 20 18.07 2.28 -16.24
CA ASN A 20 18.81 3.06 -15.25
C ASN A 20 18.01 3.24 -13.95
N ASN A 21 16.70 3.45 -14.05
CA ASN A 21 15.82 3.58 -12.89
C ASN A 21 15.67 2.24 -12.13
N PHE A 22 15.61 1.10 -12.82
CA PHE A 22 15.64 -0.20 -12.16
C PHE A 22 16.96 -0.46 -11.43
N ALA A 23 18.10 -0.08 -12.01
CA ALA A 23 19.40 -0.21 -11.36
C ALA A 23 19.46 0.65 -10.08
N LYS A 24 18.98 1.90 -10.13
CA LYS A 24 18.90 2.78 -8.96
C LYS A 24 17.91 2.26 -7.90
N ALA A 25 16.75 1.75 -8.32
CA ALA A 25 15.77 1.16 -7.41
C ALA A 25 16.38 -0.04 -6.67
N ASN A 26 17.05 -0.94 -7.38
CA ASN A 26 17.73 -2.08 -6.79
C ASN A 26 18.85 -1.64 -5.84
N GLU A 27 19.60 -0.60 -6.17
CA GLU A 27 20.62 -0.03 -5.28
C GLU A 27 19.99 0.50 -3.98
N LEU A 28 18.92 1.29 -4.07
CA LEU A 28 18.20 1.79 -2.89
C LEU A 28 17.65 0.66 -2.03
N ILE A 29 17.05 -0.35 -2.66
CA ILE A 29 16.49 -1.51 -1.97
C ILE A 29 17.59 -2.31 -1.25
N ASN A 30 18.69 -2.60 -1.93
CA ASN A 30 19.79 -3.39 -1.35
C ASN A 30 20.53 -2.66 -0.23
N ASN A 31 20.50 -1.33 -0.20
CA ASN A 31 21.13 -0.51 0.84
C ASN A 31 20.17 -0.20 2.01
N ALA A 32 18.88 -0.44 1.86
CA ALA A 32 17.91 -0.17 2.90
C ALA A 32 17.94 -1.24 3.99
N SER A 33 17.93 -0.80 5.24
CA SER A 33 17.81 -1.66 6.41
C SER A 33 16.38 -1.73 6.94
N ARG A 34 15.61 -0.68 6.73
CA ARG A 34 14.24 -0.55 7.25
C ARG A 34 13.27 -0.01 6.19
N PRO A 35 13.12 -0.69 5.04
CA PRO A 35 12.17 -0.28 4.02
C PRO A 35 10.72 -0.42 4.51
N VAL A 36 9.82 0.40 3.96
CA VAL A 36 8.37 0.35 4.18
C VAL A 36 7.66 0.35 2.82
N ILE A 37 6.65 -0.50 2.68
CA ILE A 37 5.82 -0.55 1.47
C ILE A 37 4.52 0.22 1.72
N VAL A 38 4.13 1.10 0.80
CA VAL A 38 2.86 1.82 0.81
C VAL A 38 2.08 1.47 -0.44
N ILE A 39 0.87 0.93 -0.28
CA ILE A 39 0.02 0.46 -1.38
C ILE A 39 -1.13 1.44 -1.60
N GLY A 40 -1.30 1.88 -2.85
CA GLY A 40 -2.35 2.79 -3.28
C GLY A 40 -3.37 2.15 -4.24
N LEU A 41 -4.27 2.98 -4.72
CA LEU A 41 -5.45 2.61 -5.52
C LEU A 41 -5.12 1.81 -6.78
N GLU A 42 -4.06 2.15 -7.50
CA GLU A 42 -3.71 1.49 -8.78
C GLU A 42 -3.24 0.04 -8.60
N ALA A 43 -2.87 -0.36 -7.38
CA ALA A 43 -2.49 -1.74 -7.07
C ALA A 43 -3.70 -2.71 -6.96
N ARG A 44 -4.95 -2.25 -7.16
CA ARG A 44 -6.18 -3.03 -6.92
C ARG A 44 -6.56 -3.98 -8.04
N SER A 45 -6.05 -3.84 -9.27
CA SER A 45 -6.35 -4.84 -10.30
C SER A 45 -5.86 -6.22 -9.82
N ILE A 46 -6.48 -7.28 -10.34
CA ILE A 46 -6.14 -8.65 -9.92
C ILE A 46 -4.64 -8.90 -10.13
N GLU A 47 -4.13 -8.57 -11.31
CA GLU A 47 -2.73 -8.79 -11.70
C GLU A 47 -1.76 -7.96 -10.84
N ASN A 48 -2.08 -6.69 -10.60
CA ASN A 48 -1.26 -5.82 -9.76
C ASN A 48 -1.26 -6.28 -8.30
N ALA A 49 -2.44 -6.66 -7.77
CA ALA A 49 -2.58 -7.13 -6.41
C ALA A 49 -1.83 -8.46 -6.17
N GLU A 50 -1.88 -9.39 -7.12
CA GLU A 50 -1.13 -10.64 -7.04
C GLU A 50 0.37 -10.40 -7.01
N LYS A 51 0.89 -9.54 -7.90
CA LYS A 51 2.33 -9.21 -7.92
C LYS A 51 2.77 -8.39 -6.71
N THR A 52 1.89 -7.52 -6.20
CA THR A 52 2.16 -6.78 -4.96
C THR A 52 2.28 -7.72 -3.77
N ARG A 53 1.39 -8.72 -3.65
CA ARG A 53 1.49 -9.76 -2.60
C ARG A 53 2.74 -10.60 -2.75
N GLU A 54 3.10 -11.01 -3.97
CA GLU A 54 4.33 -11.74 -4.25
C GLU A 54 5.57 -10.94 -3.79
N LEU A 55 5.60 -9.62 -4.03
CA LEU A 55 6.68 -8.77 -3.53
C LEU A 55 6.70 -8.74 -1.99
N ILE A 56 5.55 -8.58 -1.36
CA ILE A 56 5.42 -8.55 0.10
C ILE A 56 5.91 -9.86 0.72
N ASP A 57 5.51 -11.00 0.17
CA ASP A 57 5.88 -12.32 0.66
C ASP A 57 7.40 -12.61 0.54
N ASN A 58 8.08 -11.89 -0.37
CA ASN A 58 9.53 -11.94 -0.52
C ASN A 58 10.29 -10.88 0.31
N THR A 59 9.60 -10.17 1.19
CA THR A 59 10.18 -9.10 2.02
C THR A 59 9.76 -9.28 3.48
N ASP A 60 10.53 -8.70 4.41
CA ASP A 60 10.16 -8.60 5.83
C ASP A 60 9.71 -7.18 6.21
N CYS A 61 9.19 -6.41 5.24
CA CYS A 61 8.86 -5.00 5.41
C CYS A 61 7.46 -4.80 5.99
N PRO A 62 7.23 -3.77 6.82
CA PRO A 62 5.89 -3.34 7.15
C PRO A 62 5.18 -2.78 5.92
N VAL A 63 3.88 -3.06 5.82
CA VAL A 63 3.01 -2.66 4.72
C VAL A 63 1.90 -1.76 5.23
N LEU A 64 1.77 -0.60 4.62
CA LEU A 64 0.68 0.33 4.82
C LEU A 64 -0.21 0.36 3.57
N THR A 65 -1.51 0.51 3.73
CA THR A 65 -2.45 0.67 2.61
C THR A 65 -3.19 1.99 2.70
N THR A 66 -3.46 2.63 1.56
CA THR A 66 -4.44 3.71 1.55
C THR A 66 -5.84 3.15 1.82
N TYR A 67 -6.80 4.02 2.14
CA TYR A 67 -8.21 3.61 2.31
C TYR A 67 -8.75 2.89 1.08
N LYS A 68 -8.39 3.36 -0.12
CA LYS A 68 -8.86 2.79 -1.38
C LYS A 68 -8.13 1.50 -1.76
N ALA A 69 -6.96 1.25 -1.20
CA ALA A 69 -6.19 0.04 -1.43
C ALA A 69 -6.48 -1.08 -0.41
N LYS A 70 -7.39 -0.86 0.53
CA LYS A 70 -7.84 -1.91 1.46
C LYS A 70 -8.30 -3.15 0.70
N GLY A 71 -7.85 -4.31 1.15
CA GLY A 71 -8.13 -5.61 0.52
C GLY A 71 -7.08 -6.09 -0.49
N VAL A 72 -6.10 -5.26 -0.89
CA VAL A 72 -4.94 -5.72 -1.68
C VAL A 72 -4.12 -6.71 -0.84
N ILE A 73 -3.93 -6.42 0.43
CA ILE A 73 -3.38 -7.33 1.44
C ILE A 73 -4.39 -7.49 2.59
N SER A 74 -4.41 -8.65 3.22
CA SER A 74 -5.26 -8.88 4.39
C SER A 74 -4.81 -8.04 5.59
N ASP A 75 -5.76 -7.48 6.33
CA ASP A 75 -5.47 -6.77 7.59
C ASP A 75 -4.89 -7.71 8.67
N HIS A 76 -5.05 -9.03 8.50
CA HIS A 76 -4.45 -10.04 9.37
C HIS A 76 -3.05 -10.50 8.90
N HIS A 77 -2.55 -9.97 7.78
CA HIS A 77 -1.22 -10.32 7.32
C HIS A 77 -0.16 -9.89 8.35
N PRO A 78 0.85 -10.73 8.63
CA PRO A 78 1.85 -10.42 9.66
C PRO A 78 2.58 -9.09 9.43
N GLN A 79 2.82 -8.72 8.17
CA GLN A 79 3.51 -7.49 7.77
C GLN A 79 2.58 -6.28 7.65
N TYR A 80 1.25 -6.46 7.77
CA TYR A 80 0.33 -5.33 7.71
C TYR A 80 0.50 -4.44 8.96
N ALA A 81 0.93 -3.20 8.74
CA ALA A 81 1.19 -2.22 9.80
C ALA A 81 0.06 -1.18 9.96
N GLY A 82 -0.90 -1.13 9.02
CA GLY A 82 -2.06 -0.25 9.12
C GLY A 82 -2.34 0.56 7.85
N ILE A 83 -2.93 1.74 8.04
CA ILE A 83 -3.34 2.62 6.95
C ILE A 83 -2.32 3.75 6.72
N PHE A 84 -2.26 4.20 5.46
CA PHE A 84 -1.54 5.39 5.03
C PHE A 84 -2.53 6.49 4.67
N THR A 85 -2.47 7.60 5.39
CA THR A 85 -3.39 8.72 5.22
C THR A 85 -2.74 9.95 4.61
N GLY A 86 -1.41 9.97 4.55
CA GLY A 86 -0.61 11.16 4.27
C GLY A 86 -0.53 12.14 5.47
N GLY A 87 -1.06 11.75 6.63
CA GLY A 87 -1.19 12.57 7.83
C GLY A 87 -0.25 12.19 8.96
N ILE A 88 -0.81 11.83 10.12
CA ILE A 88 -0.07 11.52 11.33
C ILE A 88 -0.14 10.03 11.68
N ALA A 89 -1.20 9.34 11.27
CA ALA A 89 -1.45 7.96 11.68
C ALA A 89 -0.28 7.02 11.39
N GLU A 90 0.31 7.14 10.21
CA GLU A 90 1.44 6.33 9.76
C GLU A 90 2.81 6.80 10.28
N SER A 91 2.87 7.93 10.98
CA SER A 91 4.15 8.57 11.34
C SER A 91 5.04 7.69 12.21
N ALA A 92 4.46 6.87 13.10
CA ALA A 92 5.22 5.95 13.94
C ALA A 92 5.96 4.88 13.12
N CYS A 93 5.42 4.48 11.98
CA CYS A 93 6.02 3.54 11.03
C CYS A 93 7.03 4.26 10.12
N ILE A 94 6.57 5.30 9.41
CA ILE A 94 7.39 6.00 8.40
C ILE A 94 8.62 6.66 9.03
N SER A 95 8.53 7.24 10.22
CA SER A 95 9.69 7.89 10.87
C SER A 95 10.84 6.95 11.22
N LYS A 96 10.61 5.64 11.22
CA LYS A 96 11.62 4.62 11.47
C LYS A 96 12.16 4.00 10.19
N ALA A 97 11.60 4.36 9.02
CA ALA A 97 12.00 3.86 7.73
C ALA A 97 13.22 4.59 7.19
N ASP A 98 14.01 3.90 6.36
CA ASP A 98 15.12 4.46 5.58
C ASP A 98 14.85 4.40 4.06
N LEU A 99 13.77 3.75 3.64
CA LEU A 99 13.28 3.70 2.26
C LEU A 99 11.76 3.54 2.27
N ILE A 100 11.08 4.24 1.36
CA ILE A 100 9.65 4.05 1.10
C ILE A 100 9.48 3.53 -0.33
N ILE A 101 8.77 2.41 -0.47
CA ILE A 101 8.37 1.85 -1.76
C ILE A 101 6.87 2.08 -1.93
N MET A 102 6.50 3.03 -2.77
CA MET A 102 5.11 3.34 -3.10
C MET A 102 4.66 2.52 -4.30
N ILE A 103 3.54 1.83 -4.20
CA ILE A 103 2.99 0.98 -5.25
C ILE A 103 1.58 1.44 -5.60
N GLY A 104 1.43 2.05 -6.77
CA GLY A 104 0.14 2.48 -7.29
C GLY A 104 -0.53 3.58 -6.48
N LEU A 105 0.25 4.53 -5.98
CA LEU A 105 -0.24 5.64 -5.19
C LEU A 105 -0.78 6.75 -6.11
N ASP A 106 -2.12 6.90 -6.14
CA ASP A 106 -2.77 7.99 -6.89
C ASP A 106 -2.78 9.26 -6.02
N PRO A 107 -2.21 10.38 -6.50
CA PRO A 107 -2.23 11.64 -5.75
C PRO A 107 -3.62 12.14 -5.37
N VAL A 108 -4.65 11.76 -6.13
CA VAL A 108 -6.06 12.12 -5.87
C VAL A 108 -6.63 11.42 -4.63
N GLU A 109 -5.96 10.38 -4.12
CA GLU A 109 -6.40 9.67 -2.91
C GLU A 109 -6.26 10.52 -1.64
N PHE A 110 -5.47 11.58 -1.69
CA PHE A 110 -5.07 12.31 -0.50
C PHE A 110 -5.56 13.75 -0.50
N VAL A 111 -5.85 14.25 0.70
CA VAL A 111 -5.89 15.69 0.93
C VAL A 111 -4.46 16.22 0.85
N LEU A 112 -4.24 17.22 0.00
CA LEU A 112 -2.92 17.84 -0.17
C LEU A 112 -2.35 18.28 1.18
N GLN A 113 -1.29 17.63 1.61
CA GLN A 113 -0.54 17.96 2.82
C GLN A 113 0.93 18.08 2.48
N LYS A 114 1.65 18.91 3.25
CA LYS A 114 3.09 19.01 3.09
C LYS A 114 3.76 17.70 3.50
N TRP A 115 4.50 17.08 2.57
CA TRP A 115 5.34 15.92 2.89
C TRP A 115 6.37 16.28 3.97
N ARG A 116 6.47 15.43 4.99
CA ARG A 116 7.24 15.72 6.20
C ARG A 116 8.54 14.94 6.30
N TYR A 117 8.67 13.88 5.50
CA TYR A 117 9.76 12.92 5.65
C TYR A 117 10.85 13.18 4.62
N GLN A 118 12.10 13.01 5.03
CA GLN A 118 13.28 13.11 4.16
C GLN A 118 13.88 11.72 3.98
N ILE A 119 13.10 10.83 3.38
CA ILE A 119 13.41 9.42 3.18
C ILE A 119 13.36 9.18 1.68
N PRO A 120 14.32 8.46 1.09
CA PRO A 120 14.28 8.07 -0.32
C PRO A 120 12.99 7.35 -0.66
N ILE A 121 12.47 7.62 -1.87
CA ILE A 121 11.19 7.11 -2.34
C ILE A 121 11.37 6.46 -3.71
N ILE A 122 10.94 5.21 -3.82
CA ILE A 122 10.69 4.55 -5.09
C ILE A 122 9.19 4.61 -5.35
N ASP A 123 8.80 5.17 -6.49
CA ASP A 123 7.41 5.25 -6.94
C ASP A 123 7.17 4.29 -8.10
N ILE A 124 6.27 3.32 -7.91
CA ILE A 124 5.84 2.34 -8.91
C ILE A 124 4.40 2.64 -9.25
N SER A 125 4.18 3.36 -10.35
CA SER A 125 2.86 3.85 -10.77
C SER A 125 2.62 3.61 -12.26
N VAL A 126 1.37 3.67 -12.68
CA VAL A 126 1.02 3.51 -14.11
C VAL A 126 1.62 4.64 -14.95
N VAL A 127 1.66 5.85 -14.41
CA VAL A 127 2.21 7.05 -15.07
C VAL A 127 2.96 7.91 -14.07
N GLU A 128 3.85 8.77 -14.56
CA GLU A 128 4.37 9.87 -13.75
C GLU A 128 3.30 10.94 -13.61
N TYR A 129 2.87 11.20 -12.38
CA TYR A 129 1.88 12.23 -12.11
C TYR A 129 2.54 13.61 -12.10
N PRO A 130 2.07 14.57 -12.94
CA PRO A 130 2.68 15.90 -13.02
C PRO A 130 2.49 16.73 -11.75
N VAL A 131 1.48 16.38 -10.95
CA VAL A 131 1.21 17.00 -9.64
C VAL A 131 1.17 15.89 -8.60
N HIS A 132 2.26 15.73 -7.90
CA HIS A 132 2.36 14.82 -6.78
C HIS A 132 2.84 15.60 -5.55
N TYR A 133 2.25 15.35 -4.38
CA TYR A 133 2.67 16.02 -3.15
C TYR A 133 4.00 15.46 -2.60
N VAL A 134 4.45 14.34 -3.15
CA VAL A 134 5.72 13.68 -2.84
C VAL A 134 6.54 13.62 -4.12
N LYS A 135 7.82 13.98 -4.02
CA LYS A 135 8.77 13.78 -5.10
C LYS A 135 9.52 12.48 -4.86
N SER A 136 9.41 11.55 -5.79
CA SER A 136 10.19 10.30 -5.76
C SER A 136 11.64 10.52 -6.19
N ASP A 137 12.55 9.73 -5.63
CA ASP A 137 13.95 9.68 -6.05
C ASP A 137 14.13 8.78 -7.26
N VAL A 138 13.27 7.76 -7.36
CA VAL A 138 13.21 6.83 -8.50
C VAL A 138 11.77 6.56 -8.85
N GLY A 139 11.39 6.80 -10.12
CA GLY A 139 10.07 6.43 -10.68
C GLY A 139 10.19 5.24 -11.60
N LEU A 140 9.33 4.25 -11.41
CA LEU A 140 9.15 3.09 -12.29
C LEU A 140 7.73 3.17 -12.86
N TYR A 141 7.59 3.82 -14.00
CA TYR A 141 6.29 4.12 -14.61
C TYR A 141 5.94 3.13 -15.70
N GLY A 142 4.67 2.70 -15.72
CA GLY A 142 4.13 1.73 -16.66
C GLY A 142 3.30 0.65 -15.97
N PRO A 143 3.10 -0.54 -16.59
CA PRO A 143 2.35 -1.62 -15.96
C PRO A 143 2.99 -2.06 -14.65
N ILE A 144 2.25 -1.86 -13.53
CA ILE A 144 2.75 -2.07 -12.16
C ILE A 144 3.22 -3.51 -11.96
N ASN A 145 2.44 -4.50 -12.42
CA ASN A 145 2.78 -5.91 -12.33
C ASN A 145 4.12 -6.23 -13.05
N ASN A 146 4.38 -5.61 -14.19
CA ASN A 146 5.64 -5.81 -14.93
C ASN A 146 6.82 -5.17 -14.20
N ASN A 147 6.63 -3.96 -13.66
CA ASN A 147 7.65 -3.27 -12.89
C ASN A 147 8.02 -4.04 -11.62
N ILE A 148 7.03 -4.57 -10.90
CA ILE A 148 7.27 -5.42 -9.73
C ILE A 148 8.00 -6.70 -10.13
N SER A 149 7.59 -7.35 -11.24
CA SER A 149 8.26 -8.57 -11.73
C SER A 149 9.72 -8.32 -12.09
N ALA A 150 10.01 -7.17 -12.72
CA ALA A 150 11.39 -6.79 -13.03
C ALA A 150 12.23 -6.52 -11.78
N LEU A 151 11.66 -5.89 -10.76
CA LEU A 151 12.32 -5.71 -9.46
C LEU A 151 12.62 -7.06 -8.79
N LEU A 152 11.64 -7.96 -8.71
CA LEU A 152 11.80 -9.28 -8.11
C LEU A 152 12.93 -10.10 -8.76
N ASN A 153 13.13 -9.95 -10.07
CA ASN A 153 14.24 -10.60 -10.79
C ASN A 153 15.62 -10.01 -10.45
N GLY A 154 15.67 -8.77 -9.96
CA GLY A 154 16.90 -8.04 -9.63
C GLY A 154 17.25 -8.03 -8.13
N ILE A 155 16.34 -8.45 -7.28
CA ILE A 155 16.51 -8.43 -5.82
C ILE A 155 16.78 -9.85 -5.32
N SER A 156 17.93 -10.05 -4.70
CA SER A 156 18.11 -11.20 -3.81
C SER A 156 17.38 -10.88 -2.50
N VAL A 157 16.52 -11.75 -2.03
CA VAL A 157 15.69 -11.65 -0.81
C VAL A 157 15.92 -10.38 0.03
N LEU A 158 14.94 -9.53 0.12
CA LEU A 158 14.98 -8.26 0.84
C LEU A 158 14.91 -8.56 2.34
N SER A 159 16.08 -8.78 2.98
CA SER A 159 16.15 -8.88 4.43
C SER A 159 16.08 -7.48 5.04
N SER A 160 15.22 -7.28 6.02
CA SER A 160 15.12 -6.01 6.74
C SER A 160 15.41 -6.20 8.23
N ASP A 161 15.74 -5.09 8.91
CA ASP A 161 15.90 -5.06 10.37
C ASP A 161 14.55 -5.05 11.11
N TRP A 162 13.44 -5.00 10.37
CA TRP A 162 12.11 -5.12 10.94
C TRP A 162 11.87 -6.53 11.51
N LYS A 163 11.20 -6.58 12.66
CA LYS A 163 10.76 -7.85 13.26
C LYS A 163 9.24 -7.87 13.32
N LEU A 164 8.63 -9.02 13.10
CA LEU A 164 7.16 -9.15 13.14
C LEU A 164 6.51 -8.59 14.43
N PRO A 165 7.12 -8.75 15.63
CA PRO A 165 6.59 -8.11 16.84
C PRO A 165 6.57 -6.58 16.76
N ASP A 166 7.58 -5.96 16.12
CA ASP A 166 7.64 -4.50 15.94
C ASP A 166 6.53 -4.03 14.99
N ILE A 167 6.31 -4.75 13.90
CA ILE A 167 5.23 -4.46 12.94
C ILE A 167 3.87 -4.59 13.61
N LYS A 168 3.68 -5.63 14.41
CA LYS A 168 2.46 -5.81 15.19
C LYS A 168 2.24 -4.63 16.16
N ALA A 169 3.29 -4.21 16.88
CA ALA A 169 3.20 -3.07 17.79
C ALA A 169 2.80 -1.78 17.04
N LEU A 170 3.40 -1.51 15.86
CA LEU A 170 3.02 -0.37 15.02
C LEU A 170 1.54 -0.40 14.62
N ARG A 171 1.02 -1.57 14.25
CA ARG A 171 -0.40 -1.75 13.92
C ARG A 171 -1.30 -1.51 15.13
N ASP A 172 -0.94 -2.07 16.29
CA ASP A 172 -1.71 -1.92 17.53
C ASP A 172 -1.70 -0.45 17.98
N ASP A 173 -0.56 0.25 17.90
CA ASP A 173 -0.43 1.68 18.19
C ASP A 173 -1.31 2.52 17.25
N MET A 174 -1.32 2.20 15.95
CA MET A 174 -2.16 2.89 14.96
C MET A 174 -3.64 2.67 15.25
N HIS A 175 -4.06 1.44 15.53
CA HIS A 175 -5.43 1.13 15.93
C HIS A 175 -5.84 1.94 17.14
N HIS A 176 -4.99 2.01 18.15
CA HIS A 176 -5.27 2.79 19.37
C HIS A 176 -5.37 4.29 19.07
N ALA A 177 -4.47 4.83 18.23
CA ALA A 177 -4.49 6.25 17.85
C ALA A 177 -5.71 6.64 16.99
N LEU A 178 -6.32 5.68 16.29
CA LEU A 178 -7.52 5.90 15.48
C LEU A 178 -8.83 5.63 16.23
N GLN A 179 -8.77 5.09 17.45
CA GLN A 179 -9.95 4.91 18.28
C GLN A 179 -10.48 6.28 18.72
N CYS A 180 -11.61 6.65 18.16
CA CYS A 180 -12.37 7.83 18.60
C CYS A 180 -13.32 7.40 19.71
N HIS A 181 -12.87 7.50 20.96
CA HIS A 181 -13.77 7.36 22.10
C HIS A 181 -14.58 8.64 22.23
N ALA A 182 -15.90 8.55 22.21
CA ALA A 182 -16.74 9.63 22.67
C ALA A 182 -16.47 9.82 24.18
N GLU A 183 -16.15 11.04 24.61
CA GLU A 183 -15.97 11.33 26.03
C GLU A 183 -17.27 11.06 26.82
N GLU A 184 -18.42 11.21 26.17
CA GLU A 184 -19.74 10.84 26.68
C GLU A 184 -20.62 10.29 25.54
N GLY A 185 -21.28 9.16 25.78
CA GLY A 185 -22.31 8.60 24.89
C GLY A 185 -21.74 7.56 23.90
N ILE A 186 -22.38 7.45 22.72
CA ILE A 186 -22.07 6.45 21.69
C ILE A 186 -21.28 7.15 20.56
N GLY A 187 -20.06 6.69 20.30
CA GLY A 187 -19.24 7.16 19.19
C GLY A 187 -19.59 6.49 17.85
N ALA A 188 -19.08 7.03 16.76
CA ALA A 188 -19.28 6.45 15.42
C ALA A 188 -18.70 5.03 15.32
N GLN A 189 -17.57 4.76 15.97
CA GLN A 189 -16.96 3.44 16.02
C GLN A 189 -17.87 2.43 16.73
N ASP A 190 -18.46 2.80 17.88
CA ASP A 190 -19.35 1.93 18.65
C ASP A 190 -20.57 1.52 17.81
N VAL A 191 -21.10 2.45 17.01
CA VAL A 191 -22.23 2.16 16.10
C VAL A 191 -21.82 1.13 15.04
N VAL A 192 -20.63 1.26 14.44
CA VAL A 192 -20.14 0.32 13.44
C VAL A 192 -19.88 -1.05 14.04
N GLU A 193 -19.26 -1.11 15.22
CA GLU A 193 -18.98 -2.36 15.94
C GLU A 193 -20.27 -3.11 16.31
N VAL A 194 -21.24 -2.43 16.89
CA VAL A 194 -22.54 -3.02 17.25
C VAL A 194 -23.31 -3.49 16.00
N ALA A 195 -23.27 -2.69 14.92
CA ALA A 195 -23.91 -3.06 13.67
C ALA A 195 -23.27 -4.32 13.05
N LEU A 196 -21.93 -4.40 13.06
CA LEU A 196 -21.19 -5.56 12.59
C LEU A 196 -21.47 -6.80 13.42
N GLU A 197 -21.40 -6.71 14.72
CA GLU A 197 -21.70 -7.81 15.65
C GLU A 197 -23.14 -8.32 15.47
N SER A 198 -24.09 -7.40 15.34
CA SER A 198 -25.51 -7.75 15.12
C SER A 198 -25.72 -8.46 13.80
N ALA A 199 -25.04 -7.99 12.72
CA ALA A 199 -25.09 -8.62 11.40
C ALA A 199 -24.47 -10.02 11.42
N MET A 200 -23.33 -10.19 12.06
CA MET A 200 -22.62 -11.47 12.20
C MET A 200 -23.41 -12.47 13.04
N SER A 201 -24.04 -12.03 14.13
CA SER A 201 -24.88 -12.87 14.99
C SER A 201 -26.09 -13.43 14.24
N LYS A 202 -26.79 -12.60 13.48
CA LYS A 202 -27.92 -13.04 12.62
C LYS A 202 -27.50 -14.03 11.55
N HIS A 203 -26.31 -13.84 10.99
CA HIS A 203 -25.75 -14.69 9.97
C HIS A 203 -25.47 -16.12 10.50
N THR A 204 -24.92 -16.22 11.71
CA THR A 204 -24.64 -17.50 12.37
C THR A 204 -25.93 -18.29 12.65
N LEU A 205 -27.02 -17.59 12.99
CA LEU A 205 -28.31 -18.20 13.26
C LEU A 205 -28.98 -18.79 12.00
N ASN A 206 -28.76 -18.22 10.83
CA ASN A 206 -29.42 -18.62 9.57
C ASN A 206 -28.64 -19.64 8.74
N GLN A 207 -27.46 -20.10 9.17
CA GLN A 207 -26.58 -21.06 8.47
C GLN A 207 -26.20 -20.65 7.01
N GLU A 208 -26.41 -19.40 6.64
CA GLU A 208 -25.99 -18.91 5.33
C GLU A 208 -24.52 -18.49 5.37
N LYS A 209 -23.70 -19.02 4.45
CA LYS A 209 -22.26 -18.73 4.36
C LYS A 209 -21.90 -17.36 3.73
N LYS A 210 -22.84 -16.43 3.66
CA LYS A 210 -22.59 -15.11 3.04
C LYS A 210 -22.29 -14.09 4.13
N LEU A 211 -21.11 -13.49 4.08
CA LEU A 211 -20.77 -12.35 4.94
C LEU A 211 -21.67 -11.15 4.67
N PRO A 212 -22.07 -10.37 5.67
CA PRO A 212 -22.82 -9.16 5.46
C PRO A 212 -22.00 -8.15 4.63
N LEU A 213 -22.65 -7.49 3.67
CA LEU A 213 -22.06 -6.39 2.93
C LEU A 213 -22.42 -5.09 3.67
N ILE A 214 -21.40 -4.37 4.10
CA ILE A 214 -21.54 -3.07 4.75
C ILE A 214 -21.06 -1.99 3.77
N THR A 215 -21.91 -1.04 3.48
CA THR A 215 -21.57 0.15 2.72
C THR A 215 -21.61 1.38 3.63
N VAL A 216 -20.64 2.24 3.50
CA VAL A 216 -20.57 3.54 4.19
C VAL A 216 -20.43 4.62 3.13
N ASP A 217 -21.16 5.73 3.31
CA ASP A 217 -21.09 6.93 2.48
C ASP A 217 -20.06 7.92 3.06
#